data_4abb30a20e088ec773233f72ffb5c32a
#
_entry.id   4abb30a20e088ec773233f72ffb5c32a
#
_cell.length_a   1.000
_cell.length_b   1.000
_cell.length_c   1.000
_cell.angle_alpha   90.00
_cell.angle_beta   90.00
_cell.angle_gamma   90.00
#
_symmetry.space_group_name_H-M   'P 1'
#
loop_
_entity.id
_entity.type
_entity.pdbx_description
1 polymer ?
#
loop_
_entity_poly.entity_id
_entity_poly.type
_entity_poly.pdbx_seq_one_letter_code
_entity_poly.pdbx_strand_id
1 'polypeptide(L)'
;MQILCLGPLVLRTLSGDVVAHRSLRSRLLVALLVNLGSTVSKDLLIRELWPLPPEDAIGAIHAHVSRLRRDLDRWCGKELVTLQPRYPGYRLELDDRVEVDSARFERLAKVTGRLPRGNPHAIMETAQEALELWRDEPFTGLDVGLEGQAARLRLQETRLSLWEILIESALAADRCSEIIADARKLALSFPFRERLQAKIMVALYRAGRQADALETYHHARSRLAEELGVEPTPALRRWMTAILRHDTVLLQNSWLFEELGPTG
;
A
#
# COMPACT_ATOMS: atom_id res chain seq x y z
N MET A 1 -4.87 -21.57 -3.42
CA MET A 1 -3.64 -21.17 -2.71
C MET A 1 -3.53 -19.66 -2.72
N GLN A 2 -2.94 -19.04 -1.68
CA GLN A 2 -2.73 -17.58 -1.65
C GLN A 2 -1.27 -17.26 -1.32
N ILE A 3 -0.74 -16.23 -1.96
CA ILE A 3 0.54 -15.61 -1.61
C ILE A 3 0.22 -14.24 -1.02
N LEU A 4 0.53 -14.06 0.25
CA LEU A 4 0.20 -12.87 1.00
C LEU A 4 1.45 -12.00 1.17
N CYS A 5 1.45 -10.83 0.53
CA CYS A 5 2.56 -9.88 0.47
C CYS A 5 2.30 -8.58 1.24
N LEU A 6 1.02 -8.25 1.48
CA LEU A 6 0.62 -7.01 2.15
C LEU A 6 0.71 -7.15 3.68
N GLY A 7 1.90 -7.39 4.15
CA GLY A 7 2.33 -7.73 5.50
C GLY A 7 3.51 -8.69 5.44
N PRO A 8 3.73 -9.52 6.48
CA PRO A 8 4.68 -10.62 6.39
C PRO A 8 4.38 -11.49 5.18
N LEU A 9 5.42 -11.91 4.45
CA LEU A 9 5.27 -12.79 3.29
C LEU A 9 4.87 -14.20 3.77
N VAL A 10 3.68 -14.63 3.38
CA VAL A 10 3.10 -15.92 3.76
C VAL A 10 2.60 -16.65 2.52
N LEU A 11 2.96 -17.92 2.38
CA LEU A 11 2.35 -18.80 1.39
C LEU A 11 1.28 -19.64 2.13
N ARG A 12 0.02 -19.34 1.88
CA ARG A 12 -1.13 -20.03 2.47
C ARG A 12 -1.55 -21.19 1.57
N THR A 13 -1.32 -22.40 2.05
CA THR A 13 -1.60 -23.62 1.33
C THR A 13 -2.68 -24.46 2.03
N LEU A 14 -3.14 -25.52 1.40
CA LEU A 14 -4.10 -26.46 2.02
C LEU A 14 -3.48 -27.22 3.23
N SER A 15 -2.16 -27.35 3.26
CA SER A 15 -1.43 -28.01 4.34
C SER A 15 -1.02 -27.07 5.49
N GLY A 16 -1.32 -25.77 5.37
CA GLY A 16 -1.01 -24.74 6.36
C GLY A 16 -0.26 -23.54 5.79
N ASP A 17 0.02 -22.58 6.65
CA ASP A 17 0.70 -21.34 6.31
C ASP A 17 2.23 -21.50 6.46
N VAL A 18 2.99 -21.14 5.42
CA VAL A 18 4.45 -21.05 5.44
C VAL A 18 4.85 -19.59 5.48
N VAL A 19 5.39 -19.15 6.61
CA VAL A 19 5.90 -17.78 6.80
C VAL A 19 7.34 -17.71 6.29
N ALA A 20 7.61 -16.77 5.39
CA ALA A 20 8.97 -16.54 4.93
C ALA A 20 9.79 -15.83 6.01
N HIS A 21 10.95 -16.40 6.34
CA HIS A 21 11.89 -15.82 7.30
C HIS A 21 12.99 -15.03 6.58
N ARG A 22 13.66 -14.14 7.31
CA ARG A 22 14.78 -13.33 6.79
C ARG A 22 15.90 -14.25 6.25
N SER A 23 16.01 -14.30 4.94
CA SER A 23 17.01 -15.11 4.22
C SER A 23 17.20 -14.61 2.78
N LEU A 24 18.34 -14.95 2.16
CA LEU A 24 18.56 -14.66 0.72
C LEU A 24 17.52 -15.36 -0.17
N ARG A 25 16.98 -16.51 0.23
CA ARG A 25 15.92 -17.20 -0.52
C ARG A 25 14.60 -16.42 -0.49
N SER A 26 14.24 -15.86 0.67
CA SER A 26 13.05 -15.00 0.79
C SER A 26 13.22 -13.71 0.01
N ARG A 27 14.43 -13.12 0.04
CA ARG A 27 14.77 -11.95 -0.77
C ARG A 27 14.68 -12.25 -2.28
N LEU A 28 15.20 -13.41 -2.71
CA LEU A 28 15.05 -13.90 -4.08
C LEU A 28 13.58 -14.10 -4.47
N LEU A 29 12.77 -14.70 -3.59
CA LEU A 29 11.35 -14.89 -3.83
C LEU A 29 10.61 -13.55 -3.98
N VAL A 30 10.90 -12.57 -3.12
CA VAL A 30 10.33 -11.21 -3.24
C VAL A 30 10.71 -10.59 -4.60
N ALA A 31 11.99 -10.62 -4.99
CA ALA A 31 12.44 -10.08 -6.27
C ALA A 31 11.70 -10.69 -7.48
N LEU A 32 11.40 -11.98 -7.41
CA LEU A 32 10.65 -12.69 -8.44
C LEU A 32 9.14 -12.36 -8.40
N LEU A 33 8.55 -12.24 -7.19
CA LEU A 33 7.12 -11.92 -7.01
C LEU A 33 6.78 -10.51 -7.45
N VAL A 34 7.62 -9.52 -7.16
CA VAL A 34 7.38 -8.12 -7.58
C VAL A 34 7.53 -7.91 -9.08
N ASN A 35 8.21 -8.85 -9.76
CA ASN A 35 8.37 -8.91 -11.21
C ASN A 35 7.55 -10.06 -11.84
N LEU A 36 6.44 -10.44 -11.22
CA LEU A 36 5.62 -11.55 -11.69
C LEU A 36 5.21 -11.37 -13.17
N GLY A 37 5.28 -12.45 -13.93
CA GLY A 37 5.00 -12.43 -15.36
C GLY A 37 6.16 -11.95 -16.25
N SER A 38 7.24 -11.43 -15.67
CA SER A 38 8.44 -10.97 -16.38
C SER A 38 9.65 -11.86 -16.10
N THR A 39 10.64 -11.83 -17.00
CA THR A 39 11.93 -12.49 -16.76
C THR A 39 12.85 -11.56 -15.97
N VAL A 40 13.30 -12.01 -14.82
CA VAL A 40 14.24 -11.28 -13.97
C VAL A 40 15.65 -11.71 -14.35
N SER A 41 16.49 -10.78 -14.83
CA SER A 41 17.84 -11.08 -15.25
C SER A 41 18.73 -11.50 -14.07
N LYS A 42 19.80 -12.28 -14.36
CA LYS A 42 20.77 -12.66 -13.33
C LYS A 42 21.45 -11.44 -12.70
N ASP A 43 21.76 -10.41 -13.52
CA ASP A 43 22.38 -9.17 -13.03
C ASP A 43 21.49 -8.41 -12.08
N LEU A 44 20.16 -8.36 -12.36
CA LEU A 44 19.20 -7.79 -11.44
C LEU A 44 19.15 -8.59 -10.15
N LEU A 45 19.08 -9.92 -10.23
CA LEU A 45 19.07 -10.79 -9.04
C LEU A 45 20.34 -10.65 -8.21
N ILE A 46 21.52 -10.45 -8.83
CA ILE A 46 22.76 -10.18 -8.11
C ILE A 46 22.63 -8.90 -7.29
N ARG A 47 22.19 -7.80 -7.90
CA ARG A 47 21.98 -6.51 -7.21
C ARG A 47 20.92 -6.59 -6.10
N GLU A 48 19.88 -7.41 -6.32
CA GLU A 48 18.83 -7.61 -5.33
C GLU A 48 19.30 -8.41 -4.11
N LEU A 49 20.14 -9.43 -4.31
CA LEU A 49 20.54 -10.31 -3.22
C LEU A 49 21.71 -9.77 -2.40
N TRP A 50 22.66 -9.08 -3.03
CA TRP A 50 23.89 -8.67 -2.36
C TRP A 50 24.24 -7.20 -2.60
N PRO A 51 24.51 -6.41 -1.56
CA PRO A 51 25.18 -5.11 -1.69
C PRO A 51 26.59 -5.27 -2.26
N LEU A 52 27.31 -6.32 -1.83
CA LEU A 52 28.61 -6.74 -2.37
C LEU A 52 28.49 -8.19 -2.80
N PRO A 53 28.47 -8.48 -4.11
CA PRO A 53 28.32 -9.84 -4.61
C PRO A 53 29.56 -10.69 -4.33
N PRO A 54 29.41 -12.01 -4.12
CA PRO A 54 30.54 -12.93 -4.01
C PRO A 54 31.27 -13.07 -5.34
N GLU A 55 32.50 -13.59 -5.32
CA GLU A 55 33.31 -13.81 -6.55
C GLU A 55 32.57 -14.65 -7.59
N ASP A 56 31.92 -15.74 -7.17
CA ASP A 56 31.02 -16.54 -8.03
C ASP A 56 29.55 -16.22 -7.72
N ALA A 57 29.13 -15.00 -8.02
CA ALA A 57 27.74 -14.57 -7.83
C ALA A 57 26.75 -15.37 -8.70
N ILE A 58 27.16 -15.78 -9.92
CA ILE A 58 26.31 -16.56 -10.83
C ILE A 58 26.07 -17.97 -10.28
N GLY A 59 27.12 -18.65 -9.83
CA GLY A 59 27.00 -19.97 -9.17
C GLY A 59 26.16 -19.89 -7.90
N ALA A 60 26.34 -18.83 -7.10
CA ALA A 60 25.53 -18.58 -5.91
C ALA A 60 24.03 -18.42 -6.24
N ILE A 61 23.68 -17.65 -7.28
CA ILE A 61 22.29 -17.53 -7.77
C ILE A 61 21.73 -18.88 -8.16
N HIS A 62 22.47 -19.67 -8.96
CA HIS A 62 22.03 -21.01 -9.38
C HIS A 62 21.72 -21.90 -8.16
N ALA A 63 22.58 -21.85 -7.13
CA ALA A 63 22.37 -22.59 -5.90
C ALA A 63 21.12 -22.11 -5.12
N HIS A 64 20.93 -20.77 -5.01
CA HIS A 64 19.74 -20.23 -4.32
C HIS A 64 18.45 -20.52 -5.08
N VAL A 65 18.44 -20.41 -6.40
CA VAL A 65 17.30 -20.76 -7.26
C VAL A 65 16.96 -22.25 -7.13
N SER A 66 17.97 -23.13 -7.18
CA SER A 66 17.75 -24.58 -7.00
C SER A 66 17.14 -24.93 -5.64
N ARG A 67 17.59 -24.25 -4.56
CA ARG A 67 17.02 -24.42 -3.23
C ARG A 67 15.62 -23.87 -3.13
N LEU A 68 15.38 -22.64 -3.67
CA LEU A 68 14.05 -22.03 -3.66
C LEU A 68 13.06 -22.89 -4.45
N ARG A 69 13.44 -23.43 -5.61
CA ARG A 69 12.59 -24.33 -6.40
C ARG A 69 12.15 -25.55 -5.57
N ARG A 70 13.07 -26.21 -4.87
CA ARG A 70 12.76 -27.36 -4.00
C ARG A 70 11.84 -26.96 -2.84
N ASP A 71 12.03 -25.76 -2.28
CA ASP A 71 11.17 -25.25 -1.22
C ASP A 71 9.75 -25.00 -1.75
N LEU A 72 9.62 -24.34 -2.91
CA LEU A 72 8.32 -24.09 -3.56
C LEU A 72 7.61 -25.40 -3.94
N ASP A 73 8.35 -26.35 -4.52
CA ASP A 73 7.79 -27.69 -4.85
C ASP A 73 7.23 -28.39 -3.61
N ARG A 74 7.91 -28.25 -2.47
CA ARG A 74 7.49 -28.85 -1.19
C ARG A 74 6.29 -28.14 -0.58
N TRP A 75 6.25 -26.81 -0.64
CA TRP A 75 5.22 -26.02 0.03
C TRP A 75 3.94 -25.91 -0.80
N CYS A 76 4.09 -25.73 -2.11
CA CYS A 76 2.99 -25.39 -2.99
C CYS A 76 2.61 -26.54 -3.94
N GLY A 77 3.50 -27.50 -4.16
CA GLY A 77 3.38 -28.46 -5.25
C GLY A 77 3.89 -27.89 -6.58
N LYS A 78 4.41 -28.79 -7.44
CA LYS A 78 5.08 -28.41 -8.70
C LYS A 78 4.17 -27.73 -9.72
N GLU A 79 2.86 -27.90 -9.59
CA GLU A 79 1.91 -27.36 -10.57
C GLU A 79 1.44 -25.94 -10.28
N LEU A 80 1.51 -25.49 -9.02
CA LEU A 80 0.95 -24.21 -8.61
C LEU A 80 1.95 -23.05 -8.76
N VAL A 81 3.22 -23.29 -8.45
CA VAL A 81 4.26 -22.26 -8.49
C VAL A 81 5.50 -22.83 -9.15
N THR A 82 5.87 -22.32 -10.30
CA THR A 82 7.03 -22.79 -11.04
C THR A 82 8.06 -21.71 -11.23
N LEU A 83 9.34 -22.04 -10.97
CA LEU A 83 10.47 -21.16 -11.20
C LEU A 83 11.30 -21.69 -12.36
N GLN A 84 11.16 -21.05 -13.53
CA GLN A 84 11.75 -21.51 -14.79
C GLN A 84 12.99 -20.70 -15.17
N PRO A 85 14.02 -21.34 -15.75
CA PRO A 85 15.09 -20.62 -16.43
C PRO A 85 14.54 -19.99 -17.70
N ARG A 86 14.77 -18.70 -17.86
CA ARG A 86 14.44 -17.92 -19.08
C ARG A 86 15.55 -16.93 -19.33
N TYR A 87 16.21 -17.00 -20.49
CA TYR A 87 17.26 -16.05 -20.81
C TYR A 87 16.73 -14.60 -20.74
N PRO A 88 17.42 -13.65 -20.08
CA PRO A 88 18.75 -13.78 -19.45
C PRO A 88 18.74 -14.16 -17.95
N GLY A 89 17.68 -14.74 -17.40
CA GLY A 89 17.59 -15.04 -15.97
C GLY A 89 16.55 -16.11 -15.62
N TYR A 90 15.58 -15.73 -14.77
CA TYR A 90 14.54 -16.62 -14.28
C TYR A 90 13.18 -15.94 -14.31
N ARG A 91 12.13 -16.74 -14.46
CA ARG A 91 10.74 -16.30 -14.39
C ARG A 91 9.98 -17.15 -13.39
N LEU A 92 9.25 -16.48 -12.51
CA LEU A 92 8.27 -17.11 -11.63
C LEU A 92 6.92 -17.13 -12.34
N GLU A 93 6.35 -18.31 -12.46
CA GLU A 93 5.03 -18.52 -13.05
C GLU A 93 4.08 -19.08 -11.98
N LEU A 94 2.87 -18.56 -11.94
CA LEU A 94 1.82 -18.99 -11.02
C LEU A 94 0.68 -19.57 -11.85
N ASP A 95 0.10 -20.65 -11.37
CA ASP A 95 -1.16 -21.20 -11.91
C ASP A 95 -2.33 -20.26 -11.53
N ASP A 96 -3.39 -20.25 -12.33
CA ASP A 96 -4.58 -19.40 -12.12
C ASP A 96 -5.27 -19.66 -10.76
N ARG A 97 -5.02 -20.80 -10.13
CA ARG A 97 -5.51 -21.16 -8.78
C ARG A 97 -4.72 -20.49 -7.65
N VAL A 98 -3.68 -19.74 -7.98
CA VAL A 98 -2.84 -19.00 -7.01
C VAL A 98 -3.21 -17.53 -7.04
N GLU A 99 -3.73 -17.02 -5.95
CA GLU A 99 -4.01 -15.59 -5.78
C GLU A 99 -2.88 -14.91 -5.02
N VAL A 100 -2.44 -13.73 -5.52
CA VAL A 100 -1.49 -12.85 -4.83
C VAL A 100 -2.25 -11.63 -4.32
N ASP A 101 -2.22 -11.40 -3.00
CA ASP A 101 -2.99 -10.31 -2.37
C ASP A 101 -2.61 -8.92 -2.90
N SER A 102 -1.32 -8.67 -3.18
CA SER A 102 -0.89 -7.40 -3.77
C SER A 102 -1.43 -7.20 -5.18
N ALA A 103 -1.51 -8.25 -6.01
CA ALA A 103 -2.10 -8.16 -7.34
C ALA A 103 -3.62 -7.96 -7.29
N ARG A 104 -4.31 -8.61 -6.32
CA ARG A 104 -5.73 -8.38 -6.05
C ARG A 104 -5.99 -6.95 -5.61
N PHE A 105 -5.19 -6.44 -4.67
CA PHE A 105 -5.24 -5.06 -4.20
C PHE A 105 -5.11 -4.06 -5.36
N GLU A 106 -4.11 -4.21 -6.21
CA GLU A 106 -3.89 -3.30 -7.36
C GLU A 106 -5.04 -3.36 -8.39
N ARG A 107 -5.63 -4.56 -8.60
CA ARG A 107 -6.83 -4.69 -9.44
C ARG A 107 -8.02 -3.94 -8.84
N LEU A 108 -8.31 -4.13 -7.55
CA LEU A 108 -9.40 -3.45 -6.86
C LEU A 108 -9.18 -1.93 -6.84
N ALA A 109 -7.97 -1.46 -6.58
CA ALA A 109 -7.64 -0.03 -6.63
C ALA A 109 -7.89 0.57 -8.03
N LYS A 110 -7.52 -0.15 -9.09
CA LYS A 110 -7.82 0.27 -10.48
C LYS A 110 -9.31 0.28 -10.78
N VAL A 111 -10.06 -0.71 -10.29
CA VAL A 111 -11.53 -0.75 -10.45
C VAL A 111 -12.15 0.44 -9.72
N THR A 112 -11.78 0.67 -8.46
CA THR A 112 -12.26 1.80 -7.65
C THR A 112 -12.03 3.15 -8.37
N GLY A 113 -10.83 3.37 -8.91
CA GLY A 113 -10.50 4.61 -9.62
C GLY A 113 -11.25 4.81 -10.95
N ARG A 114 -11.92 3.78 -11.49
CA ARG A 114 -12.73 3.83 -12.72
C ARG A 114 -14.23 3.93 -12.44
N LEU A 115 -14.66 3.72 -11.20
CA LEU A 115 -16.07 3.83 -10.85
C LEU A 115 -16.55 5.28 -11.02
N PRO A 116 -17.80 5.48 -11.50
CA PRO A 116 -18.37 6.81 -11.62
C PRO A 116 -18.48 7.49 -10.25
N ARG A 117 -18.03 8.74 -10.15
CA ARG A 117 -18.11 9.55 -8.91
C ARG A 117 -19.53 9.70 -8.37
N GLY A 118 -20.55 9.56 -9.22
CA GLY A 118 -21.96 9.57 -8.84
C GLY A 118 -22.43 8.31 -8.07
N ASN A 119 -21.56 7.31 -7.89
CA ASN A 119 -21.87 6.11 -7.11
C ASN A 119 -20.89 5.93 -5.94
N PRO A 120 -20.96 6.81 -4.91
CA PRO A 120 -20.03 6.77 -3.78
C PRO A 120 -20.11 5.47 -2.98
N HIS A 121 -21.27 4.81 -2.91
CA HIS A 121 -21.43 3.52 -2.21
C HIS A 121 -20.58 2.42 -2.83
N ALA A 122 -20.65 2.22 -4.16
CA ALA A 122 -19.85 1.21 -4.84
C ALA A 122 -18.34 1.51 -4.72
N ILE A 123 -17.95 2.80 -4.73
CA ILE A 123 -16.56 3.21 -4.51
C ILE A 123 -16.12 2.84 -3.09
N MET A 124 -16.94 3.11 -2.08
CA MET A 124 -16.63 2.78 -0.69
C MET A 124 -16.45 1.27 -0.50
N GLU A 125 -17.40 0.46 -0.99
CA GLU A 125 -17.35 -1.00 -0.88
C GLU A 125 -16.07 -1.58 -1.52
N THR A 126 -15.78 -1.17 -2.77
CA THR A 126 -14.59 -1.68 -3.48
C THR A 126 -13.28 -1.19 -2.85
N ALA A 127 -13.24 0.05 -2.35
CA ALA A 127 -12.08 0.59 -1.66
C ALA A 127 -11.82 -0.14 -0.32
N GLN A 128 -12.87 -0.39 0.46
CA GLN A 128 -12.78 -1.12 1.72
C GLN A 128 -12.30 -2.54 1.49
N GLU A 129 -12.88 -3.28 0.52
CA GLU A 129 -12.42 -4.61 0.13
C GLU A 129 -10.91 -4.63 -0.18
N ALA A 130 -10.43 -3.64 -0.93
CA ALA A 130 -9.01 -3.54 -1.26
C ALA A 130 -8.15 -3.26 -0.02
N LEU A 131 -8.58 -2.35 0.84
CA LEU A 131 -7.84 -1.94 2.04
C LEU A 131 -7.79 -3.05 3.11
N GLU A 132 -8.81 -3.91 3.21
CA GLU A 132 -8.85 -5.07 4.12
C GLU A 132 -7.78 -6.12 3.79
N LEU A 133 -7.24 -6.13 2.58
CA LEU A 133 -6.12 -7.01 2.24
C LEU A 133 -4.82 -6.67 2.97
N TRP A 134 -4.71 -5.45 3.52
CA TRP A 134 -3.53 -5.00 4.23
C TRP A 134 -3.51 -5.49 5.67
N ARG A 135 -2.48 -6.29 5.99
CA ARG A 135 -2.23 -6.81 7.35
C ARG A 135 -1.16 -5.98 8.05
N ASP A 136 -0.17 -5.46 7.29
CA ASP A 136 0.95 -4.65 7.76
C ASP A 136 1.67 -4.02 6.56
N GLU A 137 2.87 -3.46 6.73
CA GLU A 137 3.72 -3.04 5.62
C GLU A 137 4.09 -4.23 4.72
N PRO A 138 4.11 -4.05 3.39
CA PRO A 138 4.47 -5.14 2.48
C PRO A 138 5.83 -5.73 2.81
N PHE A 139 5.89 -7.07 2.86
CA PHE A 139 7.10 -7.83 3.18
C PHE A 139 7.69 -7.53 4.56
N THR A 140 6.87 -7.16 5.56
CA THR A 140 7.32 -6.92 6.95
C THR A 140 8.18 -8.08 7.46
N GLY A 141 9.28 -7.72 8.13
CA GLY A 141 10.24 -8.68 8.68
C GLY A 141 11.26 -9.23 7.67
N LEU A 142 11.15 -8.88 6.38
CA LEU A 142 12.11 -9.25 5.37
C LEU A 142 13.03 -8.09 5.00
N ASP A 143 14.30 -8.42 4.81
CA ASP A 143 15.25 -7.55 4.15
C ASP A 143 15.07 -7.70 2.64
N VAL A 144 14.57 -6.66 1.96
CA VAL A 144 14.28 -6.66 0.53
C VAL A 144 15.28 -5.79 -0.23
N GLY A 145 15.57 -6.13 -1.48
CA GLY A 145 16.43 -5.33 -2.36
C GLY A 145 15.70 -4.11 -2.95
N LEU A 146 16.32 -3.47 -3.92
CA LEU A 146 15.81 -2.23 -4.52
C LEU A 146 14.43 -2.41 -5.16
N GLU A 147 14.21 -3.51 -5.89
CA GLU A 147 12.91 -3.82 -6.52
C GLU A 147 11.82 -4.04 -5.46
N GLY A 148 12.16 -4.79 -4.40
CA GLY A 148 11.25 -5.00 -3.28
C GLY A 148 10.92 -3.69 -2.55
N GLN A 149 11.89 -2.79 -2.37
CA GLN A 149 11.68 -1.45 -1.79
C GLN A 149 10.81 -0.58 -2.70
N ALA A 150 11.08 -0.57 -4.01
CA ALA A 150 10.29 0.16 -5.00
C ALA A 150 8.83 -0.34 -5.03
N ALA A 151 8.63 -1.66 -4.99
CA ALA A 151 7.29 -2.25 -4.90
C ALA A 151 6.57 -1.85 -3.60
N ARG A 152 7.27 -1.85 -2.45
CA ARG A 152 6.72 -1.39 -1.17
C ARG A 152 6.24 0.06 -1.26
N LEU A 153 7.07 0.96 -1.77
CA LEU A 153 6.71 2.36 -1.95
C LEU A 153 5.50 2.53 -2.89
N ARG A 154 5.49 1.85 -4.04
CA ARG A 154 4.38 1.90 -4.99
C ARG A 154 3.06 1.41 -4.37
N LEU A 155 3.09 0.31 -3.64
CA LEU A 155 1.92 -0.24 -2.95
C LEU A 155 1.41 0.73 -1.87
N GLN A 156 2.30 1.34 -1.10
CA GLN A 156 1.95 2.34 -0.09
C GLN A 156 1.32 3.60 -0.70
N GLU A 157 1.88 4.13 -1.79
CA GLU A 157 1.27 5.28 -2.50
C GLU A 157 -0.11 4.93 -3.07
N THR A 158 -0.27 3.73 -3.63
CA THR A 158 -1.59 3.25 -4.10
C THR A 158 -2.58 3.14 -2.93
N ARG A 159 -2.14 2.65 -1.77
CA ARG A 159 -2.96 2.57 -0.55
C ARG A 159 -3.41 3.96 -0.08
N LEU A 160 -2.50 4.93 -0.05
CA LEU A 160 -2.83 6.29 0.35
C LEU A 160 -3.83 6.95 -0.61
N SER A 161 -3.62 6.80 -1.92
CA SER A 161 -4.56 7.28 -2.93
C SER A 161 -5.95 6.65 -2.77
N LEU A 162 -6.00 5.36 -2.44
CA LEU A 162 -7.26 4.66 -2.22
C LEU A 162 -7.98 5.15 -0.94
N TRP A 163 -7.24 5.45 0.12
CA TRP A 163 -7.78 6.09 1.32
C TRP A 163 -8.36 7.48 1.03
N GLU A 164 -7.68 8.28 0.21
CA GLU A 164 -8.21 9.57 -0.21
C GLU A 164 -9.55 9.44 -0.95
N ILE A 165 -9.63 8.49 -1.90
CA ILE A 165 -10.86 8.19 -2.64
C ILE A 165 -11.98 7.70 -1.69
N LEU A 166 -11.66 6.84 -0.73
CA LEU A 166 -12.62 6.35 0.26
C LEU A 166 -13.17 7.48 1.13
N ILE A 167 -12.31 8.38 1.62
CA ILE A 167 -12.72 9.53 2.43
C ILE A 167 -13.60 10.49 1.61
N GLU A 168 -13.22 10.79 0.37
CA GLU A 168 -14.03 11.61 -0.55
C GLU A 168 -15.42 11.00 -0.78
N SER A 169 -15.47 9.69 -0.98
CA SER A 169 -16.73 8.97 -1.20
C SER A 169 -17.61 8.92 0.06
N ALA A 170 -17.00 8.75 1.23
CA ALA A 170 -17.71 8.81 2.51
C ALA A 170 -18.29 10.22 2.77
N LEU A 171 -17.53 11.27 2.44
CA LEU A 171 -18.00 12.65 2.48
C LEU A 171 -19.16 12.88 1.51
N ALA A 172 -19.07 12.37 0.28
CA ALA A 172 -20.13 12.51 -0.73
C ALA A 172 -21.41 11.75 -0.35
N ALA A 173 -21.28 10.62 0.35
CA ALA A 173 -22.40 9.78 0.81
C ALA A 173 -22.94 10.17 2.19
N ASP A 174 -22.34 11.16 2.87
CA ASP A 174 -22.61 11.54 4.28
C ASP A 174 -22.45 10.36 5.28
N ARG A 175 -21.47 9.48 5.00
CA ARG A 175 -21.16 8.27 5.79
C ARG A 175 -19.80 8.34 6.50
N CYS A 176 -19.38 9.55 6.90
CA CYS A 176 -18.07 9.77 7.50
C CYS A 176 -17.84 8.95 8.79
N SER A 177 -18.90 8.71 9.58
CA SER A 177 -18.82 7.96 10.83
C SER A 177 -18.25 6.53 10.66
N GLU A 178 -18.43 5.92 9.49
CA GLU A 178 -18.00 4.55 9.23
C GLU A 178 -16.48 4.38 9.08
N ILE A 179 -15.79 5.46 8.72
CA ILE A 179 -14.34 5.44 8.44
C ILE A 179 -13.51 6.15 9.50
N ILE A 180 -14.14 6.76 10.50
CA ILE A 180 -13.46 7.66 11.46
C ILE A 180 -12.32 6.99 12.21
N ALA A 181 -12.47 5.75 12.67
CA ALA A 181 -11.44 5.05 13.43
C ALA A 181 -10.16 4.86 12.59
N ASP A 182 -10.33 4.41 11.35
CA ASP A 182 -9.22 4.17 10.44
C ASP A 182 -8.63 5.49 9.93
N ALA A 183 -9.46 6.50 9.66
CA ALA A 183 -9.02 7.83 9.25
C ALA A 183 -8.12 8.47 10.34
N ARG A 184 -8.47 8.36 11.62
CA ARG A 184 -7.60 8.85 12.71
C ARG A 184 -6.27 8.11 12.78
N LYS A 185 -6.29 6.78 12.67
CA LYS A 185 -5.05 5.98 12.62
C LYS A 185 -4.18 6.41 11.44
N LEU A 186 -4.79 6.65 10.29
CA LEU A 186 -4.10 7.10 9.08
C LEU A 186 -3.47 8.49 9.27
N ALA A 187 -4.20 9.43 9.90
CA ALA A 187 -3.68 10.76 10.21
C ALA A 187 -2.42 10.72 11.06
N LEU A 188 -2.42 9.87 12.10
CA LEU A 188 -1.24 9.67 12.97
C LEU A 188 -0.05 9.05 12.22
N SER A 189 -0.32 8.12 11.30
CA SER A 189 0.71 7.40 10.54
C SER A 189 1.35 8.26 9.43
N PHE A 190 0.62 9.25 8.90
CA PHE A 190 1.06 10.06 7.76
C PHE A 190 0.90 11.57 8.02
N PRO A 191 1.56 12.12 9.06
CA PRO A 191 1.37 13.52 9.49
C PRO A 191 1.79 14.53 8.41
N PHE A 192 2.70 14.18 7.51
CA PHE A 192 3.24 15.06 6.47
C PHE A 192 2.40 15.08 5.17
N ARG A 193 1.37 14.24 5.07
CA ARG A 193 0.46 14.22 3.92
C ARG A 193 -0.67 15.23 4.14
N GLU A 194 -0.37 16.52 4.05
CA GLU A 194 -1.28 17.61 4.41
C GLU A 194 -2.62 17.55 3.66
N ARG A 195 -2.65 17.11 2.39
CA ARG A 195 -3.89 16.91 1.64
C ARG A 195 -4.78 15.84 2.28
N LEU A 196 -4.19 14.74 2.71
CA LEU A 196 -4.90 13.69 3.42
C LEU A 196 -5.38 14.17 4.80
N GLN A 197 -4.54 14.91 5.52
CA GLN A 197 -4.91 15.52 6.80
C GLN A 197 -6.15 16.43 6.67
N ALA A 198 -6.18 17.28 5.64
CA ALA A 198 -7.32 18.16 5.36
C ALA A 198 -8.61 17.38 5.15
N LYS A 199 -8.60 16.31 4.34
CA LYS A 199 -9.77 15.45 4.09
C LYS A 199 -10.26 14.77 5.38
N ILE A 200 -9.32 14.25 6.18
CA ILE A 200 -9.63 13.64 7.48
C ILE A 200 -10.26 14.65 8.44
N MET A 201 -9.70 15.87 8.52
CA MET A 201 -10.26 16.95 9.35
C MET A 201 -11.71 17.26 8.98
N VAL A 202 -12.02 17.36 7.69
CA VAL A 202 -13.40 17.62 7.24
C VAL A 202 -14.31 16.43 7.52
N ALA A 203 -13.84 15.19 7.33
CA ALA A 203 -14.63 14.00 7.66
C ALA A 203 -14.96 13.91 9.16
N LEU A 204 -13.98 14.22 10.03
CA LEU A 204 -14.18 14.33 11.47
C LEU A 204 -15.20 15.42 11.83
N TYR A 205 -15.08 16.61 11.23
CA TYR A 205 -16.00 17.71 11.46
C TYR A 205 -17.44 17.33 11.06
N ARG A 206 -17.65 16.74 9.89
CA ARG A 206 -18.98 16.28 9.43
C ARG A 206 -19.55 15.17 10.30
N ALA A 207 -18.70 14.34 10.91
CA ALA A 207 -19.12 13.35 11.90
C ALA A 207 -19.41 13.96 13.30
N GLY A 208 -19.46 15.31 13.44
CA GLY A 208 -19.69 16.01 14.71
C GLY A 208 -18.49 16.01 15.66
N ARG A 209 -17.30 15.62 15.20
CA ARG A 209 -16.07 15.46 15.99
C ARG A 209 -15.10 16.61 15.77
N GLN A 210 -15.57 17.85 16.01
CA GLN A 210 -14.77 19.06 15.76
C GLN A 210 -13.47 19.09 16.56
N ALA A 211 -13.49 18.66 17.83
CA ALA A 211 -12.28 18.64 18.66
C ALA A 211 -11.19 17.72 18.05
N ASP A 212 -11.57 16.53 17.58
CA ASP A 212 -10.64 15.60 16.94
C ASP A 212 -10.10 16.13 15.60
N ALA A 213 -10.93 16.88 14.85
CA ALA A 213 -10.48 17.53 13.62
C ALA A 213 -9.38 18.57 13.90
N LEU A 214 -9.52 19.37 14.95
CA LEU A 214 -8.53 20.35 15.37
C LEU A 214 -7.28 19.67 15.98
N GLU A 215 -7.45 18.59 16.73
CA GLU A 215 -6.35 17.77 17.24
C GLU A 215 -5.50 17.21 16.06
N THR A 216 -6.15 16.73 14.99
CA THR A 216 -5.49 16.26 13.78
C THR A 216 -4.59 17.34 13.17
N TYR A 217 -5.08 18.58 13.06
CA TYR A 217 -4.28 19.71 12.60
C TYR A 217 -3.08 19.98 13.49
N HIS A 218 -3.29 20.07 14.82
CA HIS A 218 -2.23 20.38 15.77
C HIS A 218 -1.15 19.30 15.79
N HIS A 219 -1.54 18.03 15.70
CA HIS A 219 -0.59 16.93 15.59
C HIS A 219 0.26 17.04 14.32
N ALA A 220 -0.37 17.24 13.15
CA ALA A 220 0.37 17.42 11.89
C ALA A 220 1.33 18.63 11.97
N ARG A 221 0.87 19.76 12.53
CA ARG A 221 1.70 20.97 12.70
C ARG A 221 2.91 20.71 13.59
N SER A 222 2.73 20.07 14.76
CA SER A 222 3.86 19.75 15.65
C SER A 222 4.90 18.89 14.94
N ARG A 223 4.45 17.82 14.23
CA ARG A 223 5.36 16.94 13.52
C ARG A 223 6.09 17.64 12.37
N LEU A 224 5.41 18.52 11.61
CA LEU A 224 6.03 19.33 10.56
C LEU A 224 7.12 20.26 11.14
N ALA A 225 6.82 20.91 12.26
CA ALA A 225 7.79 21.81 12.92
C ALA A 225 8.98 21.04 13.53
N GLU A 226 8.73 19.94 14.25
CA GLU A 226 9.75 19.17 14.97
C GLU A 226 10.67 18.39 14.02
N GLU A 227 10.15 17.79 12.97
CA GLU A 227 10.91 16.88 12.10
C GLU A 227 11.44 17.56 10.82
N LEU A 228 10.70 18.54 10.29
CA LEU A 228 11.04 19.20 9.03
C LEU A 228 11.39 20.70 9.19
N GLY A 229 11.11 21.29 10.36
CA GLY A 229 11.35 22.72 10.60
C GLY A 229 10.42 23.65 9.80
N VAL A 230 9.24 23.17 9.38
CA VAL A 230 8.32 23.94 8.54
C VAL A 230 6.94 24.08 9.18
N GLU A 231 6.22 25.15 8.81
CA GLU A 231 4.82 25.35 9.19
C GLU A 231 3.90 24.67 8.13
N PRO A 232 2.67 24.30 8.53
CA PRO A 232 1.68 23.78 7.59
C PRO A 232 1.43 24.71 6.41
N THR A 233 1.11 24.15 5.26
CA THR A 233 0.78 24.93 4.05
C THR A 233 -0.42 25.85 4.28
N PRO A 234 -0.55 26.93 3.51
CA PRO A 234 -1.73 27.81 3.56
C PRO A 234 -3.04 27.03 3.34
N ALA A 235 -3.01 25.95 2.54
CA ALA A 235 -4.17 25.12 2.27
C ALA A 235 -4.67 24.41 3.56
N LEU A 236 -3.78 23.74 4.31
CA LEU A 236 -4.17 23.07 5.54
C LEU A 236 -4.65 24.07 6.61
N ARG A 237 -3.98 25.22 6.72
CA ARG A 237 -4.41 26.31 7.63
C ARG A 237 -5.80 26.86 7.31
N ARG A 238 -6.17 26.96 6.02
CA ARG A 238 -7.53 27.39 5.61
C ARG A 238 -8.60 26.41 6.12
N TRP A 239 -8.38 25.10 6.00
CA TRP A 239 -9.31 24.11 6.52
C TRP A 239 -9.48 24.19 8.03
N MET A 240 -8.40 24.38 8.78
CA MET A 240 -8.47 24.61 10.24
C MET A 240 -9.28 25.85 10.55
N THR A 241 -9.07 26.95 9.84
CA THR A 241 -9.81 28.20 10.02
C THR A 241 -11.31 28.04 9.68
N ALA A 242 -11.62 27.31 8.60
CA ALA A 242 -13.00 27.00 8.22
C ALA A 242 -13.72 26.20 9.31
N ILE A 243 -13.04 25.20 9.91
CA ILE A 243 -13.60 24.41 11.03
C ILE A 243 -13.87 25.28 12.26
N LEU A 244 -12.95 26.19 12.61
CA LEU A 244 -13.14 27.11 13.75
C LEU A 244 -14.30 28.09 13.53
N ARG A 245 -14.56 28.48 12.27
CA ARG A 245 -15.62 29.42 11.90
C ARG A 245 -16.96 28.75 11.59
N HIS A 246 -17.02 27.43 11.62
CA HIS A 246 -18.20 26.66 11.15
C HIS A 246 -18.62 27.04 9.73
N ASP A 247 -17.66 27.21 8.83
CA ASP A 247 -17.90 27.65 7.47
C ASP A 247 -18.75 26.63 6.69
N THR A 248 -19.73 27.14 5.94
CA THR A 248 -20.64 26.31 5.15
C THR A 248 -19.92 25.53 4.03
N VAL A 249 -18.72 25.96 3.61
CA VAL A 249 -17.89 25.22 2.64
C VAL A 249 -17.61 23.79 3.12
N LEU A 250 -17.52 23.54 4.42
CA LEU A 250 -17.29 22.22 5.00
C LEU A 250 -18.44 21.23 4.73
N LEU A 251 -19.64 21.72 4.43
CA LEU A 251 -20.82 20.90 4.12
C LEU A 251 -21.01 20.68 2.61
N GLN A 252 -20.26 21.38 1.78
CA GLN A 252 -20.35 21.26 0.33
C GLN A 252 -19.46 20.12 -0.17
N ASN A 253 -19.82 19.53 -1.32
CA ASN A 253 -19.04 18.48 -1.96
C ASN A 253 -18.21 18.97 -3.17
N SER A 254 -18.38 20.25 -3.57
CA SER A 254 -17.71 20.84 -4.73
C SER A 254 -16.18 20.79 -4.65
N TRP A 255 -15.61 21.02 -3.48
CA TRP A 255 -14.16 21.04 -3.24
C TRP A 255 -13.51 19.63 -3.20
N LEU A 256 -14.32 18.57 -3.03
CA LEU A 256 -13.79 17.18 -2.96
C LEU A 256 -13.00 16.78 -4.21
N PHE A 257 -13.28 17.43 -5.33
CA PHE A 257 -12.74 17.09 -6.64
C PHE A 257 -11.80 18.18 -7.20
N GLU A 258 -11.56 19.23 -6.44
CA GLU A 258 -10.60 20.28 -6.81
C GLU A 258 -9.23 19.94 -6.23
N GLU A 259 -8.17 20.09 -7.02
CA GLU A 259 -6.80 19.73 -6.62
C GLU A 259 -6.24 20.60 -5.48
N LEU A 260 -6.86 21.74 -5.20
CA LEU A 260 -6.47 22.68 -4.13
C LEU A 260 -7.75 23.29 -3.58
N GLY A 261 -7.87 23.39 -2.27
CA GLY A 261 -9.03 23.95 -1.56
C GLY A 261 -9.54 25.29 -2.07
N PRO A 262 -10.62 25.85 -1.49
CA PRO A 262 -11.36 26.95 -2.08
C PRO A 262 -10.43 28.07 -2.54
N THR A 263 -10.49 28.39 -3.82
CA THR A 263 -9.88 29.59 -4.38
C THR A 263 -10.57 30.77 -3.70
N GLY A 264 -9.83 31.40 -2.80
CA GLY A 264 -10.30 32.58 -2.04
C GLY A 264 -10.30 33.84 -2.85
#